data_e11a0e94d418b43826ac71f56e587acf
#
_entry.id   e11a0e94d418b43826ac71f56e587acf
#
_cell.length_a   1.000
_cell.length_b   1.000
_cell.length_c   1.000
_cell.angle_alpha   90.00
_cell.angle_beta   90.00
_cell.angle_gamma   90.00
#
_symmetry.space_group_name_H-M   'P 1'
#
loop_
_entity.id
_entity.type
_entity.pdbx_description
1 polymer ?
#
loop_
_entity_poly.entity_id
_entity_poly.type
_entity_poly.pdbx_seq_one_letter_code
_entity_poly.pdbx_strand_id
1 'polypeptide(L)'
;MTDHTGHAGLERDELYAVAREFDHLRSEIVRTYRQRSLPDLVTASHHLGALAGLVKDLSDEVLFRATDSDPAIDSGPVIAAYTSASAPAGRAMNSYTEAFEQLGFLRRHAEAPASADLRDARQAAFDVVQDRLELTVDSLHEAFVTLRRAADRTDGTPPRILAALSRSARSENSIYRVRAKLPAAEPIRLAYMPVSRHAR
;
A
#
# COMPACT_ATOMS: atom_id res chain seq x y z
N MET A 1 -33.37 28.87 2.95
CA MET A 1 -32.60 28.27 1.80
C MET A 1 -31.26 27.85 2.37
N THR A 2 -31.18 26.60 2.83
CA THR A 2 -29.97 26.03 3.44
C THR A 2 -28.91 25.81 2.35
N ASP A 3 -27.69 26.25 2.60
CA ASP A 3 -26.60 26.27 1.65
C ASP A 3 -26.00 24.87 1.45
N HIS A 4 -26.74 23.99 0.76
CA HIS A 4 -26.34 22.61 0.45
C HIS A 4 -25.07 22.56 -0.44
N THR A 5 -24.80 23.63 -1.20
CA THR A 5 -23.60 23.73 -2.04
C THR A 5 -22.34 23.93 -1.22
N GLY A 6 -22.40 24.62 -0.09
CA GLY A 6 -21.28 24.80 0.82
C GLY A 6 -20.83 23.51 1.49
N HIS A 7 -21.79 22.70 1.94
CA HIS A 7 -21.49 21.44 2.65
C HIS A 7 -20.85 20.39 1.72
N ALA A 8 -21.40 20.17 0.53
CA ALA A 8 -20.83 19.25 -0.46
C ALA A 8 -19.39 19.64 -0.87
N GLY A 9 -19.10 20.95 -0.94
CA GLY A 9 -17.75 21.45 -1.18
C GLY A 9 -16.76 21.09 -0.05
N LEU A 10 -17.19 21.23 1.20
CA LEU A 10 -16.36 20.88 2.37
C LEU A 10 -16.07 19.37 2.42
N GLU A 11 -17.06 18.51 2.22
CA GLU A 11 -16.89 17.06 2.19
C GLU A 11 -15.94 16.60 1.08
N ARG A 12 -16.07 17.20 -0.10
CA ARG A 12 -15.14 16.96 -1.21
C ARG A 12 -13.71 17.31 -0.84
N ASP A 13 -13.48 18.51 -0.30
CA ASP A 13 -12.16 19.02 0.04
C ASP A 13 -11.51 18.17 1.14
N GLU A 14 -12.31 17.63 2.04
CA GLU A 14 -11.87 16.69 3.08
C GLU A 14 -11.47 15.33 2.50
N LEU A 15 -12.27 14.75 1.60
CA LEU A 15 -11.89 13.52 0.88
C LEU A 15 -10.58 13.69 0.11
N TYR A 16 -10.35 14.85 -0.53
CA TYR A 16 -9.07 15.15 -1.18
C TYR A 16 -7.93 15.32 -0.17
N ALA A 17 -8.19 15.88 1.01
CA ALA A 17 -7.18 16.03 2.05
C ALA A 17 -6.70 14.66 2.54
N VAL A 18 -7.63 13.78 2.91
CA VAL A 18 -7.32 12.40 3.34
C VAL A 18 -6.64 11.62 2.21
N ALA A 19 -7.11 11.74 0.96
CA ALA A 19 -6.45 11.11 -0.18
C ALA A 19 -4.98 11.55 -0.31
N ARG A 20 -4.67 12.84 -0.12
CA ARG A 20 -3.29 13.36 -0.18
C ARG A 20 -2.40 12.78 0.90
N GLU A 21 -2.92 12.50 2.08
CA GLU A 21 -2.15 11.88 3.17
C GLU A 21 -1.73 10.46 2.81
N PHE A 22 -2.63 9.67 2.20
CA PHE A 22 -2.28 8.35 1.65
C PHE A 22 -1.19 8.43 0.57
N ASP A 23 -1.28 9.39 -0.35
CA ASP A 23 -0.27 9.57 -1.40
C ASP A 23 1.06 10.08 -0.86
N HIS A 24 1.04 10.94 0.17
CA HIS A 24 2.24 11.41 0.86
C HIS A 24 3.00 10.25 1.50
N LEU A 25 2.33 9.44 2.33
CA LEU A 25 2.95 8.28 2.98
C LEU A 25 3.44 7.26 1.94
N ARG A 26 2.66 6.99 0.90
CA ARG A 26 3.08 6.16 -0.24
C ARG A 26 4.38 6.67 -0.84
N SER A 27 4.47 7.97 -1.08
CA SER A 27 5.64 8.60 -1.70
C SER A 27 6.88 8.54 -0.79
N GLU A 28 6.71 8.63 0.52
CA GLU A 28 7.79 8.45 1.49
C GLU A 28 8.34 7.02 1.47
N ILE A 29 7.48 6.02 1.52
CA ILE A 29 7.86 4.61 1.44
C ILE A 29 8.57 4.33 0.10
N VAL A 30 8.02 4.79 -1.03
CA VAL A 30 8.63 4.63 -2.36
C VAL A 30 10.02 5.26 -2.44
N ARG A 31 10.23 6.42 -1.82
CA ARG A 31 11.52 7.10 -1.82
C ARG A 31 12.60 6.24 -1.15
N THR A 32 12.28 5.64 -0.01
CA THR A 32 13.17 4.74 0.72
C THR A 32 13.47 3.48 -0.10
N TYR A 33 12.45 2.88 -0.69
CA TYR A 33 12.56 1.65 -1.49
C TYR A 33 13.35 1.83 -2.80
N ARG A 34 13.19 2.96 -3.51
CA ARG A 34 13.90 3.23 -4.79
C ARG A 34 15.42 3.33 -4.64
N GLN A 35 15.91 3.64 -3.47
CA GLN A 35 17.35 3.71 -3.20
C GLN A 35 17.99 2.34 -3.01
N ARG A 36 17.26 1.23 -3.21
CA ARG A 36 17.69 -0.15 -2.95
C ARG A 36 18.21 -0.37 -1.53
N SER A 37 17.89 0.52 -0.64
CA SER A 37 18.14 0.39 0.78
C SER A 37 16.84 0.04 1.50
N LEU A 38 16.91 -0.84 2.47
CA LEU A 38 15.77 -1.07 3.36
C LEU A 38 15.66 0.09 4.34
N PRO A 39 14.45 0.45 4.78
CA PRO A 39 14.30 1.41 5.85
C PRO A 39 14.94 0.85 7.13
N ASP A 40 15.55 1.71 7.93
CA ASP A 40 15.94 1.33 9.28
C ASP A 40 14.68 1.17 10.17
N LEU A 41 14.86 0.56 11.36
CA LEU A 41 13.72 0.31 12.26
C LEU A 41 13.06 1.59 12.79
N VAL A 42 13.78 2.71 12.87
CA VAL A 42 13.22 3.99 13.31
C VAL A 42 12.29 4.53 12.22
N THR A 43 12.78 4.61 11.00
CA THR A 43 12.00 5.01 9.83
C THR A 43 10.79 4.09 9.63
N ALA A 44 11.00 2.78 9.74
CA ALA A 44 9.92 1.81 9.62
C ALA A 44 8.87 1.95 10.74
N SER A 45 9.27 2.26 11.98
CA SER A 45 8.35 2.54 13.07
C SER A 45 7.51 3.79 12.81
N HIS A 46 8.11 4.84 12.26
CA HIS A 46 7.37 6.05 11.87
C HIS A 46 6.33 5.77 10.77
N HIS A 47 6.70 5.02 9.74
CA HIS A 47 5.75 4.63 8.69
C HIS A 47 4.61 3.78 9.24
N LEU A 48 4.91 2.83 10.14
CA LEU A 48 3.89 1.99 10.77
C LEU A 48 2.94 2.83 11.63
N GLY A 49 3.46 3.79 12.39
CA GLY A 49 2.67 4.74 13.17
C GLY A 49 1.78 5.61 12.29
N ALA A 50 2.29 6.11 11.17
CA ALA A 50 1.52 6.88 10.20
C ALA A 50 0.40 6.04 9.56
N LEU A 51 0.68 4.78 9.17
CA LEU A 51 -0.34 3.85 8.68
C LEU A 51 -1.46 3.61 9.69
N ALA A 52 -1.10 3.39 10.96
CA ALA A 52 -2.08 3.21 12.04
C ALA A 52 -2.94 4.46 12.24
N GLY A 53 -2.34 5.65 12.15
CA GLY A 53 -3.05 6.93 12.16
C GLY A 53 -4.08 7.01 11.04
N LEU A 54 -3.67 6.79 9.78
CA LEU A 54 -4.58 6.83 8.63
C LEU A 54 -5.74 5.85 8.75
N VAL A 55 -5.52 4.61 9.22
CA VAL A 55 -6.59 3.63 9.43
C VAL A 55 -7.56 4.10 10.52
N LYS A 56 -7.02 4.66 11.61
CA LYS A 56 -7.83 5.21 12.69
C LYS A 56 -8.67 6.39 12.21
N ASP A 57 -8.08 7.31 11.46
CA ASP A 57 -8.76 8.51 10.95
C ASP A 57 -9.92 8.15 10.03
N LEU A 58 -9.78 7.14 9.15
CA LEU A 58 -10.89 6.61 8.34
C LEU A 58 -12.04 6.11 9.22
N SER A 59 -11.72 5.41 10.31
CA SER A 59 -12.74 4.89 11.26
C SER A 59 -13.43 6.01 12.02
N ASP A 60 -12.68 7.00 12.48
CA ASP A 60 -13.21 8.15 13.21
C ASP A 60 -14.15 8.98 12.32
N GLU A 61 -13.78 9.17 11.04
CA GLU A 61 -14.60 9.86 10.06
C GLU A 61 -15.92 9.14 9.79
N VAL A 62 -15.89 7.81 9.67
CA VAL A 62 -17.11 7.00 9.55
C VAL A 62 -17.97 7.12 10.80
N LEU A 63 -17.37 7.02 12.00
CA LEU A 63 -18.09 7.13 13.27
C LEU A 63 -18.74 8.50 13.42
N PHE A 64 -17.99 9.56 13.15
CA PHE A 64 -18.49 10.94 13.24
C PHE A 64 -19.75 11.13 12.37
N ARG A 65 -19.67 10.75 11.09
CA ARG A 65 -20.79 10.91 10.16
C ARG A 65 -21.96 9.97 10.43
N ALA A 66 -21.69 8.76 10.92
CA ALA A 66 -22.75 7.80 11.26
C ALA A 66 -23.53 8.21 12.52
N THR A 67 -22.93 9.05 13.37
CA THR A 67 -23.60 9.59 14.59
C THR A 67 -24.24 10.95 14.36
N ASP A 68 -23.94 11.63 13.26
CA ASP A 68 -24.58 12.87 12.88
C ASP A 68 -26.05 12.59 12.51
N SER A 69 -26.94 13.24 13.22
CA SER A 69 -28.39 13.01 13.10
C SER A 69 -29.09 14.09 12.27
N ASP A 70 -28.36 14.95 11.57
CA ASP A 70 -28.99 15.97 10.71
C ASP A 70 -29.60 15.33 9.45
N PRO A 71 -30.94 15.19 9.35
CA PRO A 71 -31.56 14.56 8.21
C PRO A 71 -31.48 15.38 6.91
N ALA A 72 -30.96 16.61 7.00
CA ALA A 72 -30.73 17.45 5.82
C ALA A 72 -29.42 17.14 5.10
N ILE A 73 -28.53 16.36 5.74
CA ILE A 73 -27.20 16.02 5.23
C ILE A 73 -27.18 14.55 4.79
N ASP A 74 -27.00 14.28 3.50
CA ASP A 74 -26.79 12.92 2.99
C ASP A 74 -25.29 12.55 3.07
N SER A 75 -24.84 12.07 4.23
CA SER A 75 -23.48 11.59 4.46
C SER A 75 -23.20 10.20 3.88
N GLY A 76 -24.22 9.52 3.32
CA GLY A 76 -24.11 8.14 2.80
C GLY A 76 -22.97 7.95 1.79
N PRO A 77 -22.81 8.78 0.76
CA PRO A 77 -21.75 8.67 -0.22
C PRO A 77 -20.34 8.82 0.38
N VAL A 78 -20.18 9.71 1.37
CA VAL A 78 -18.91 9.97 2.02
C VAL A 78 -18.54 8.82 2.98
N ILE A 79 -19.49 8.33 3.76
CA ILE A 79 -19.34 7.12 4.58
C ILE A 79 -18.92 5.94 3.69
N ALA A 80 -19.58 5.76 2.54
CA ALA A 80 -19.22 4.70 1.59
C ALA A 80 -17.80 4.87 1.03
N ALA A 81 -17.32 6.09 0.84
CA ALA A 81 -15.97 6.36 0.40
C ALA A 81 -14.92 5.94 1.46
N TYR A 82 -15.10 6.36 2.70
CA TYR A 82 -14.20 6.03 3.81
C TYR A 82 -14.19 4.52 4.10
N THR A 83 -15.36 3.89 4.16
CA THR A 83 -15.45 2.43 4.37
C THR A 83 -14.81 1.65 3.21
N SER A 84 -14.95 2.12 1.97
CA SER A 84 -14.29 1.49 0.82
C SER A 84 -12.77 1.65 0.83
N ALA A 85 -12.24 2.77 1.36
CA ALA A 85 -10.82 3.01 1.50
C ALA A 85 -10.21 2.23 2.67
N SER A 86 -11.00 1.85 3.68
CA SER A 86 -10.51 1.12 4.86
C SER A 86 -9.94 -0.26 4.51
N ALA A 87 -10.51 -0.97 3.53
CA ALA A 87 -10.01 -2.29 3.13
C ALA A 87 -8.60 -2.24 2.54
N PRO A 88 -8.28 -1.40 1.54
CA PRO A 88 -6.90 -1.26 1.05
C PRO A 88 -5.96 -0.66 2.11
N ALA A 89 -6.41 0.26 2.97
CA ALA A 89 -5.61 0.77 4.08
C ALA A 89 -5.22 -0.34 5.07
N GLY A 90 -6.16 -1.23 5.40
CA GLY A 90 -5.90 -2.40 6.25
C GLY A 90 -4.90 -3.38 5.60
N ARG A 91 -4.99 -3.60 4.29
CA ARG A 91 -3.99 -4.43 3.57
C ARG A 91 -2.61 -3.80 3.58
N ALA A 92 -2.50 -2.48 3.41
CA ALA A 92 -1.24 -1.76 3.50
C ALA A 92 -0.61 -1.93 4.89
N MET A 93 -1.41 -1.79 5.94
CA MET A 93 -0.98 -1.97 7.33
C MET A 93 -0.47 -3.40 7.57
N ASN A 94 -1.20 -4.43 7.12
CA ASN A 94 -0.80 -5.82 7.26
C ASN A 94 0.53 -6.11 6.55
N SER A 95 0.63 -5.72 5.28
CA SER A 95 1.85 -5.92 4.49
C SER A 95 3.06 -5.21 5.10
N TYR A 96 2.87 -3.98 5.58
CA TYR A 96 3.95 -3.24 6.24
C TYR A 96 4.37 -3.87 7.58
N THR A 97 3.43 -4.42 8.34
CA THR A 97 3.73 -5.13 9.60
C THR A 97 4.59 -6.37 9.33
N GLU A 98 4.30 -7.12 8.27
CA GLU A 98 5.13 -8.26 7.86
C GLU A 98 6.54 -7.83 7.44
N ALA A 99 6.67 -6.71 6.69
CA ALA A 99 7.97 -6.12 6.38
C ALA A 99 8.73 -5.71 7.64
N PHE A 100 8.06 -5.08 8.58
CA PHE A 100 8.63 -4.62 9.85
C PHE A 100 9.18 -5.79 10.70
N GLU A 101 8.48 -6.92 10.74
CA GLU A 101 8.94 -8.13 11.40
C GLU A 101 10.27 -8.62 10.81
N GLN A 102 10.37 -8.68 9.48
CA GLN A 102 11.60 -9.10 8.79
C GLN A 102 12.76 -8.09 8.96
N LEU A 103 12.46 -6.80 9.03
CA LEU A 103 13.46 -5.78 9.39
C LEU A 103 14.00 -6.01 10.80
N GLY A 104 13.14 -6.39 11.75
CA GLY A 104 13.54 -6.79 13.10
C GLY A 104 14.47 -8.00 13.10
N PHE A 105 14.17 -9.02 12.29
CA PHE A 105 15.03 -10.19 12.10
C PHE A 105 16.40 -9.78 11.53
N LEU A 106 16.43 -9.00 10.45
CA LEU A 106 17.66 -8.54 9.83
C LEU A 106 18.53 -7.74 10.81
N ARG A 107 17.93 -6.86 11.59
CA ARG A 107 18.65 -6.07 12.62
C ARG A 107 19.21 -6.94 13.72
N ARG A 108 18.44 -7.90 14.24
CA ARG A 108 18.90 -8.83 15.29
C ARG A 108 20.11 -9.62 14.89
N HIS A 109 20.17 -10.02 13.64
CA HIS A 109 21.23 -10.87 13.13
C HIS A 109 22.35 -10.11 12.38
N ALA A 110 22.33 -8.77 12.35
CA ALA A 110 23.25 -7.96 11.57
C ALA A 110 24.73 -8.28 11.84
N GLU A 111 25.10 -8.46 13.12
CA GLU A 111 26.45 -8.67 13.58
C GLU A 111 26.80 -10.15 13.85
N ALA A 112 25.84 -11.06 13.65
CA ALA A 112 26.08 -12.48 13.88
C ALA A 112 27.04 -13.06 12.84
N PRO A 113 27.95 -14.01 13.23
CA PRO A 113 28.87 -14.65 12.30
C PRO A 113 28.14 -15.28 11.11
N ALA A 114 28.65 -15.04 9.92
CA ALA A 114 28.01 -15.47 8.67
C ALA A 114 28.19 -16.96 8.41
N SER A 115 27.25 -17.81 8.86
CA SER A 115 27.08 -19.16 8.32
C SER A 115 26.39 -19.11 6.94
N ALA A 116 26.45 -20.20 6.16
CA ALA A 116 25.74 -20.30 4.89
C ALA A 116 24.24 -20.13 5.12
N ASP A 117 23.66 -20.89 6.05
CA ASP A 117 22.23 -20.84 6.37
C ASP A 117 21.77 -19.45 6.81
N LEU A 118 22.59 -18.72 7.60
CA LEU A 118 22.25 -17.38 8.04
C LEU A 118 22.30 -16.37 6.88
N ARG A 119 23.20 -16.53 5.91
CA ARG A 119 23.24 -15.69 4.71
C ARG A 119 21.96 -15.90 3.88
N ASP A 120 21.57 -17.15 3.67
CA ASP A 120 20.36 -17.50 2.91
C ASP A 120 19.11 -16.99 3.62
N ALA A 121 19.03 -17.13 4.95
CA ALA A 121 17.93 -16.59 5.74
C ALA A 121 17.85 -15.06 5.68
N ARG A 122 18.99 -14.36 5.71
CA ARG A 122 19.02 -12.89 5.55
C ARG A 122 18.57 -12.47 4.16
N GLN A 123 19.01 -13.19 3.12
CA GLN A 123 18.56 -12.90 1.75
C GLN A 123 17.07 -13.10 1.60
N ALA A 124 16.52 -14.21 2.10
CA ALA A 124 15.10 -14.47 2.09
C ALA A 124 14.30 -13.39 2.83
N ALA A 125 14.77 -12.97 4.02
CA ALA A 125 14.14 -11.88 4.77
C ALA A 125 14.20 -10.55 4.00
N PHE A 126 15.32 -10.24 3.34
CA PHE A 126 15.45 -9.05 2.49
C PHE A 126 14.43 -9.05 1.35
N ASP A 127 14.30 -10.17 0.65
CA ASP A 127 13.36 -10.32 -0.47
C ASP A 127 11.91 -10.16 0.01
N VAL A 128 11.57 -10.76 1.16
CA VAL A 128 10.24 -10.58 1.77
C VAL A 128 9.97 -9.11 2.11
N VAL A 129 10.93 -8.38 2.68
CA VAL A 129 10.75 -6.94 2.95
C VAL A 129 10.42 -6.18 1.67
N GLN A 130 11.16 -6.44 0.59
CA GLN A 130 10.92 -5.76 -0.68
C GLN A 130 9.53 -6.04 -1.23
N ASP A 131 9.12 -7.30 -1.27
CA ASP A 131 7.78 -7.71 -1.75
C ASP A 131 6.66 -7.07 -0.90
N ARG A 132 6.83 -7.02 0.43
CA ARG A 132 5.83 -6.46 1.33
C ARG A 132 5.75 -4.92 1.23
N LEU A 133 6.86 -4.24 1.03
CA LEU A 133 6.86 -2.80 0.79
C LEU A 133 6.18 -2.47 -0.54
N GLU A 134 6.36 -3.26 -1.59
CA GLU A 134 5.69 -3.09 -2.87
C GLU A 134 4.17 -3.27 -2.73
N LEU A 135 3.72 -4.33 -2.06
CA LEU A 135 2.30 -4.56 -1.77
C LEU A 135 1.69 -3.43 -0.91
N THR A 136 2.46 -2.87 0.02
CA THR A 136 2.04 -1.71 0.82
C THR A 136 1.81 -0.49 -0.07
N VAL A 137 2.75 -0.18 -0.95
CA VAL A 137 2.67 0.94 -1.89
C VAL A 137 1.46 0.82 -2.81
N ASP A 138 1.20 -0.38 -3.34
CA ASP A 138 0.05 -0.64 -4.20
C ASP A 138 -1.28 -0.48 -3.45
N SER A 139 -1.34 -0.96 -2.22
CA SER A 139 -2.53 -0.84 -1.37
C SER A 139 -2.81 0.61 -0.96
N LEU A 140 -1.78 1.40 -0.63
CA LEU A 140 -1.91 2.84 -0.36
C LEU A 140 -2.39 3.60 -1.60
N HIS A 141 -1.89 3.24 -2.78
CA HIS A 141 -2.36 3.82 -4.04
C HIS A 141 -3.83 3.50 -4.29
N GLU A 142 -4.29 2.29 -4.00
CA GLU A 142 -5.70 1.91 -4.13
C GLU A 142 -6.59 2.73 -3.19
N ALA A 143 -6.18 2.93 -1.92
CA ALA A 143 -6.90 3.78 -0.98
C ALA A 143 -7.00 5.23 -1.48
N PHE A 144 -5.87 5.82 -1.90
CA PHE A 144 -5.81 7.13 -2.51
C PHE A 144 -6.78 7.29 -3.68
N VAL A 145 -6.73 6.36 -4.65
CA VAL A 145 -7.58 6.41 -5.85
C VAL A 145 -9.06 6.27 -5.49
N THR A 146 -9.38 5.47 -4.48
CA THR A 146 -10.76 5.27 -4.01
C THR A 146 -11.34 6.56 -3.45
N LEU A 147 -10.62 7.24 -2.54
CA LEU A 147 -11.04 8.52 -1.95
C LEU A 147 -11.14 9.62 -3.01
N ARG A 148 -10.12 9.74 -3.87
CA ARG A 148 -10.11 10.73 -4.93
C ARG A 148 -11.28 10.58 -5.89
N ARG A 149 -11.61 9.35 -6.30
CA ARG A 149 -12.78 9.08 -7.16
C ARG A 149 -14.10 9.42 -6.47
N ALA A 150 -14.17 9.28 -5.15
CA ALA A 150 -15.35 9.68 -4.39
C ALA A 150 -15.47 11.21 -4.37
N ALA A 151 -14.39 11.94 -4.09
CA ALA A 151 -14.35 13.39 -4.15
C ALA A 151 -14.74 13.93 -5.53
N ASP A 152 -14.20 13.33 -6.62
CA ASP A 152 -14.54 13.71 -8.01
C ASP A 152 -16.05 13.52 -8.32
N ARG A 153 -16.71 12.54 -7.70
CA ARG A 153 -18.16 12.31 -7.87
C ARG A 153 -19.01 13.35 -7.13
N THR A 154 -18.54 13.74 -5.94
CA THR A 154 -19.21 14.80 -5.15
C THR A 154 -19.17 16.15 -5.87
N ASP A 155 -18.12 16.40 -6.67
CA ASP A 155 -17.97 17.62 -7.47
C ASP A 155 -18.84 17.65 -8.75
N GLY A 156 -19.60 16.58 -9.03
CA GLY A 156 -20.37 16.47 -10.27
C GLY A 156 -19.49 16.41 -11.53
N THR A 157 -18.22 16.03 -11.40
CA THR A 157 -17.25 15.98 -12.50
C THR A 157 -17.74 15.03 -13.60
N PRO A 158 -17.85 15.48 -14.85
CA PRO A 158 -18.39 14.66 -15.93
C PRO A 158 -17.64 13.33 -16.10
N PRO A 159 -18.33 12.20 -16.37
CA PRO A 159 -17.70 10.89 -16.51
C PRO A 159 -16.54 10.82 -17.50
N ARG A 160 -16.57 11.70 -18.52
CA ARG A 160 -15.48 11.81 -19.52
C ARG A 160 -14.16 12.31 -18.93
N ILE A 161 -14.23 13.27 -17.99
CA ILE A 161 -13.05 13.80 -17.28
C ILE A 161 -12.53 12.74 -16.32
N LEU A 162 -13.41 12.04 -15.58
CA LEU A 162 -13.05 10.91 -14.72
C LEU A 162 -12.35 9.80 -15.50
N ALA A 163 -12.83 9.48 -16.70
CA ALA A 163 -12.20 8.50 -17.60
C ALA A 163 -10.84 8.95 -18.12
N ALA A 164 -10.64 10.25 -18.33
CA ALA A 164 -9.33 10.80 -18.72
C ALA A 164 -8.33 10.74 -17.57
N LEU A 165 -8.71 11.12 -16.36
CA LEU A 165 -7.89 11.05 -15.17
C LEU A 165 -7.51 9.60 -14.82
N SER A 166 -8.46 8.64 -14.97
CA SER A 166 -8.21 7.21 -14.78
C SER A 166 -7.20 6.64 -15.78
N ARG A 167 -7.17 7.14 -16.99
CA ARG A 167 -6.18 6.75 -18.03
C ARG A 167 -4.80 7.29 -17.72
N SER A 168 -4.69 8.52 -17.23
CA SER A 168 -3.42 9.12 -16.81
C SER A 168 -2.79 8.37 -15.64
N ALA A 169 -3.59 8.01 -14.63
CA ALA A 169 -3.13 7.22 -13.49
C ALA A 169 -2.66 5.79 -13.90
N ARG A 170 -3.32 5.18 -14.91
CA ARG A 170 -2.87 3.89 -15.48
C ARG A 170 -1.57 3.99 -16.26
N SER A 171 -1.31 5.12 -16.90
CA SER A 171 -0.07 5.35 -17.66
C SER A 171 1.15 5.41 -16.72
N GLU A 172 1.02 6.00 -15.56
CA GLU A 172 2.08 6.00 -14.54
C GLU A 172 2.38 4.60 -14.00
N ASN A 173 1.35 3.77 -13.78
CA ASN A 173 1.52 2.36 -13.36
C ASN A 173 2.07 1.45 -14.47
N SER A 174 1.89 1.78 -15.74
CA SER A 174 2.38 0.97 -16.87
C SER A 174 3.91 0.97 -16.96
N ILE A 175 4.57 2.03 -16.50
CA ILE A 175 6.04 2.12 -16.48
C ILE A 175 6.66 1.09 -15.53
N TYR A 176 5.92 0.67 -14.50
CA TYR A 176 6.38 -0.33 -13.53
C TYR A 176 6.15 -1.78 -14.00
N ARG A 177 5.09 -2.05 -14.79
CA ARG A 177 4.78 -3.41 -15.28
C ARG A 177 5.68 -3.93 -16.40
N VAL A 178 6.36 -3.06 -17.13
CA VAL A 178 7.26 -3.48 -18.24
C VAL A 178 8.52 -4.17 -17.72
N ARG A 179 8.88 -4.01 -16.43
CA ARG A 179 10.09 -4.61 -15.85
C ARG A 179 9.90 -6.03 -15.28
N ALA A 180 8.67 -6.52 -15.18
CA ALA A 180 8.35 -7.82 -14.59
C ALA A 180 8.24 -8.99 -15.59
N LYS A 181 8.63 -8.80 -16.85
CA LYS A 181 8.67 -9.88 -17.86
C LYS A 181 10.09 -10.31 -18.15
N LEU A 182 10.77 -10.85 -17.12
CA LEU A 182 11.92 -11.72 -17.34
C LEU A 182 11.41 -13.08 -17.82
N PRO A 183 12.02 -13.67 -18.88
CA PRO A 183 11.63 -15.00 -19.33
C PRO A 183 11.87 -15.99 -18.20
N ALA A 184 10.88 -16.86 -17.96
CA ALA A 184 10.98 -17.94 -17.01
C ALA A 184 12.25 -18.78 -17.33
N ALA A 185 13.15 -18.88 -16.36
CA ALA A 185 14.28 -19.78 -16.46
C ALA A 185 13.76 -21.20 -16.62
N GLU A 186 14.19 -21.90 -17.67
CA GLU A 186 13.85 -23.30 -17.86
C GLU A 186 14.36 -24.11 -16.66
N PRO A 187 13.56 -25.08 -16.13
CA PRO A 187 13.99 -25.93 -15.06
C PRO A 187 15.17 -26.78 -15.51
N ILE A 188 16.34 -26.62 -14.90
CA ILE A 188 17.51 -27.48 -15.08
C ILE A 188 17.09 -28.88 -14.65
N ARG A 189 16.91 -29.79 -15.60
CA ARG A 189 16.75 -31.21 -15.34
C ARG A 189 18.08 -31.77 -14.84
N LEU A 190 18.23 -31.91 -13.53
CA LEU A 190 19.29 -32.72 -12.95
C LEU A 190 19.07 -34.18 -13.35
N ALA A 191 19.87 -34.63 -14.29
CA ALA A 191 19.94 -36.04 -14.65
C ALA A 191 20.50 -36.83 -13.46
N TYR A 192 19.64 -37.62 -12.83
CA TYR A 192 20.03 -38.56 -11.78
C TYR A 192 20.85 -39.70 -12.40
N MET A 193 22.18 -39.70 -12.14
CA MET A 193 23.02 -40.84 -12.48
C MET A 193 22.95 -41.87 -11.33
N PRO A 194 22.53 -43.10 -11.57
CA PRO A 194 22.57 -44.14 -10.56
C PRO A 194 24.01 -44.58 -10.30
N VAL A 195 24.45 -44.47 -9.05
CA VAL A 195 25.72 -45.01 -8.60
C VAL A 195 25.65 -46.56 -8.56
N SER A 196 26.38 -47.22 -9.45
CA SER A 196 26.53 -48.65 -9.44
C SER A 196 27.37 -49.08 -8.21
N ARG A 197 26.72 -49.75 -7.24
CA ARG A 197 27.41 -50.48 -6.18
C ARG A 197 28.07 -51.73 -6.77
N HIS A 198 29.38 -51.74 -6.89
CA HIS A 198 30.13 -52.96 -7.03
C HIS A 198 30.28 -53.61 -5.66
N ALA A 199 29.71 -54.84 -5.54
CA ALA A 199 29.97 -55.76 -4.45
C ALA A 199 31.39 -56.37 -4.60
N ARG A 200 32.15 -56.37 -3.54
CA ARG A 200 33.08 -57.47 -3.13
C ARG A 200 33.22 -57.42 -1.62
#